data_e94fa79e993202cafeab6fb6005d4612
#
_entry.id   e94fa79e993202cafeab6fb6005d4612
#
_cell.length_a   1.000
_cell.length_b   1.000
_cell.length_c   1.000
_cell.angle_alpha   90.00
_cell.angle_beta   90.00
_cell.angle_gamma   90.00
#
_symmetry.space_group_name_H-M   'P 1'
#
loop_
_entity.id
_entity.type
_entity.pdbx_description
1 polymer ?
#
loop_
_entity_poly.entity_id
_entity_poly.type
_entity_poly.pdbx_seq_one_letter_code
_entity_poly.pdbx_strand_id
1 'polypeptide(L)'
;MTEVGAQRLNYKQGELILCFHPQAHQSSVIKKYATFQSKPTALKLGRCLSDQMNIWKATFDYLTIDDNLFMQALLEDPQIVVAQRNHFLKRRSIEPNDPLFSDQWQWINMGERGIADADVDAEEAWSLATGGVTRLGDTIVVAVIDVGVDYMHEDLADNIWVNHAEIPGNRIDDDENGYVDDVRGWNVLLENDDITPELFAGGVPQTHGTEILGMVGAVGNNGIGLVGINWNVKLMNVFFNTDLNEADMIAAYGYILAQRQIYNETNGEKGAFVVASNLSYGDEDLSPEDSPIWCAVYDSLGQQGIISCTAT
;
A
#
# COMPACT_ATOMS: atom_id res chain seq x y z
N MET A 1 -35.47 3.12 8.14
CA MET A 1 -35.45 3.36 6.68
C MET A 1 -34.03 3.03 6.26
N THR A 2 -33.85 1.88 5.67
CA THR A 2 -32.55 1.42 5.16
C THR A 2 -32.28 2.19 3.88
N GLU A 3 -31.28 3.07 3.88
CA GLU A 3 -30.73 3.65 2.66
C GLU A 3 -30.16 2.52 1.82
N VAL A 4 -30.81 2.27 0.68
CA VAL A 4 -30.25 1.41 -0.35
C VAL A 4 -29.09 2.20 -0.96
N GLY A 5 -27.87 1.83 -0.62
CA GLY A 5 -26.67 2.41 -1.20
C GLY A 5 -26.76 2.34 -2.72
N ALA A 6 -26.53 3.46 -3.39
CA ALA A 6 -26.49 3.54 -4.85
C ALA A 6 -25.34 2.65 -5.35
N GLN A 7 -25.68 1.52 -5.96
CA GLN A 7 -24.71 0.59 -6.53
C GLN A 7 -23.89 1.31 -7.60
N ARG A 8 -22.58 1.46 -7.40
CA ARG A 8 -21.69 2.12 -8.36
C ARG A 8 -21.75 1.38 -9.69
N LEU A 9 -22.06 2.10 -10.76
CA LEU A 9 -22.13 1.51 -12.09
C LEU A 9 -20.71 1.14 -12.55
N ASN A 10 -20.53 -0.06 -13.07
CA ASN A 10 -19.25 -0.54 -13.58
C ASN A 10 -18.98 -0.12 -15.04
N TYR A 11 -19.69 0.89 -15.54
CA TYR A 11 -19.58 1.41 -16.91
C TYR A 11 -19.78 2.92 -16.97
N LYS A 12 -19.26 3.52 -18.02
CA LYS A 12 -19.36 4.96 -18.26
C LYS A 12 -20.73 5.32 -18.84
N GLN A 13 -21.55 6.04 -18.07
CA GLN A 13 -22.88 6.45 -18.50
C GLN A 13 -22.81 7.32 -19.77
N GLY A 14 -23.75 7.11 -20.69
CA GLY A 14 -23.80 7.83 -21.95
C GLY A 14 -22.75 7.42 -22.98
N GLU A 15 -21.94 6.37 -22.71
CA GLU A 15 -20.99 5.81 -23.68
C GLU A 15 -21.35 4.36 -24.04
N LEU A 16 -21.28 4.05 -25.33
CA LEU A 16 -21.50 2.73 -25.89
C LEU A 16 -20.34 2.32 -26.79
N ILE A 17 -20.18 1.01 -26.96
CA ILE A 17 -19.35 0.41 -28.01
C ILE A 17 -20.31 -0.32 -28.95
N LEU A 18 -20.29 0.08 -30.22
CA LEU A 18 -21.15 -0.48 -31.25
C LEU A 18 -20.30 -1.20 -32.29
N CYS A 19 -20.64 -2.45 -32.56
CA CYS A 19 -20.10 -3.21 -33.68
C CYS A 19 -21.19 -3.28 -34.77
N PHE A 20 -20.89 -2.78 -35.96
CA PHE A 20 -21.82 -2.79 -37.07
C PHE A 20 -21.53 -3.94 -38.02
N HIS A 21 -22.56 -4.40 -38.73
CA HIS A 21 -22.37 -5.31 -39.84
C HIS A 21 -21.46 -4.69 -40.92
N PRO A 22 -20.63 -5.49 -41.63
CA PRO A 22 -19.73 -4.96 -42.65
C PRO A 22 -20.39 -4.11 -43.74
N GLN A 23 -21.68 -4.38 -44.03
CA GLN A 23 -22.47 -3.66 -45.03
C GLN A 23 -23.38 -2.57 -44.43
N ALA A 24 -23.26 -2.31 -43.12
CA ALA A 24 -24.13 -1.34 -42.47
C ALA A 24 -23.73 0.10 -42.86
N HIS A 25 -24.76 0.92 -43.02
CA HIS A 25 -24.61 2.35 -43.17
C HIS A 25 -24.75 3.03 -41.80
N GLN A 26 -23.65 3.23 -41.10
CA GLN A 26 -23.64 3.81 -39.72
C GLN A 26 -24.46 5.11 -39.64
N SER A 27 -24.37 5.96 -40.65
CA SER A 27 -25.12 7.22 -40.70
C SER A 27 -26.66 6.99 -40.73
N SER A 28 -27.11 5.90 -41.32
CA SER A 28 -28.56 5.55 -41.33
C SER A 28 -29.02 5.10 -39.95
N VAL A 29 -28.20 4.35 -39.24
CA VAL A 29 -28.47 3.92 -37.86
C VAL A 29 -28.51 5.13 -36.92
N ILE A 30 -27.51 6.02 -37.00
CA ILE A 30 -27.51 7.25 -36.19
C ILE A 30 -28.73 8.10 -36.46
N LYS A 31 -29.13 8.25 -37.74
CA LYS A 31 -30.34 8.98 -38.10
C LYS A 31 -31.63 8.30 -37.60
N LYS A 32 -31.71 6.97 -37.68
CA LYS A 32 -32.84 6.19 -37.18
C LYS A 32 -33.03 6.40 -35.67
N TYR A 33 -31.94 6.41 -34.92
CA TYR A 33 -31.94 6.56 -33.48
C TYR A 33 -31.66 8.00 -32.98
N ALA A 34 -31.82 9.01 -33.84
CA ALA A 34 -31.72 10.41 -33.39
C ALA A 34 -32.79 10.76 -32.36
N THR A 35 -33.93 10.03 -32.40
CA THR A 35 -34.98 10.05 -31.37
C THR A 35 -35.34 8.63 -30.95
N PHE A 36 -35.69 8.45 -29.69
CA PHE A 36 -36.17 7.19 -29.12
C PHE A 36 -37.34 7.50 -28.21
N GLN A 37 -38.48 6.79 -28.41
CA GLN A 37 -39.73 7.06 -27.68
C GLN A 37 -40.12 8.55 -27.66
N SER A 38 -40.01 9.21 -28.83
CA SER A 38 -40.29 10.64 -29.04
C SER A 38 -39.36 11.61 -28.31
N LYS A 39 -38.24 11.15 -27.74
CA LYS A 39 -37.22 11.97 -27.06
C LYS A 39 -35.93 11.99 -27.87
N PRO A 40 -35.21 13.11 -27.94
CA PRO A 40 -33.91 13.17 -28.59
C PRO A 40 -32.87 12.32 -27.82
N THR A 41 -32.11 11.53 -28.53
CA THR A 41 -31.05 10.67 -27.92
C THR A 41 -29.69 11.32 -27.94
N ALA A 42 -29.48 12.33 -28.78
CA ALA A 42 -28.17 12.88 -29.10
C ALA A 42 -27.12 11.81 -29.49
N LEU A 43 -27.57 10.65 -30.00
CA LEU A 43 -26.66 9.57 -30.41
C LEU A 43 -25.71 10.05 -31.51
N LYS A 44 -24.43 9.88 -31.28
CA LYS A 44 -23.37 10.18 -32.24
C LYS A 44 -22.22 9.19 -32.15
N LEU A 45 -21.61 8.89 -33.28
CA LEU A 45 -20.36 8.15 -33.34
C LEU A 45 -19.19 9.09 -32.98
N GLY A 46 -18.31 8.59 -32.16
CA GLY A 46 -17.04 9.21 -31.85
C GLY A 46 -15.88 8.51 -32.54
N ARG A 47 -14.91 8.02 -31.76
CA ARG A 47 -13.71 7.36 -32.29
C ARG A 47 -14.03 5.99 -32.89
N CYS A 48 -13.48 5.68 -34.08
CA CYS A 48 -13.38 4.32 -34.59
C CYS A 48 -12.38 3.55 -33.73
N LEU A 49 -12.77 2.41 -33.16
CA LEU A 49 -11.94 1.56 -32.31
C LEU A 49 -11.26 0.46 -33.12
N SER A 50 -11.95 -0.05 -34.16
CA SER A 50 -11.42 -1.01 -35.11
C SER A 50 -12.13 -0.84 -36.45
N ASP A 51 -11.42 -0.43 -37.47
CA ASP A 51 -11.95 -0.29 -38.82
C ASP A 51 -12.26 -1.65 -39.44
N GLN A 52 -11.36 -2.62 -39.25
CA GLN A 52 -11.52 -3.98 -39.78
C GLN A 52 -12.76 -4.70 -39.22
N MET A 53 -13.12 -4.45 -37.98
CA MET A 53 -14.27 -5.05 -37.30
C MET A 53 -15.49 -4.13 -37.29
N ASN A 54 -15.40 -2.94 -37.88
CA ASN A 54 -16.43 -1.91 -37.86
C ASN A 54 -16.95 -1.58 -36.45
N ILE A 55 -16.00 -1.39 -35.50
CA ILE A 55 -16.29 -1.12 -34.09
C ILE A 55 -16.08 0.35 -33.78
N TRP A 56 -17.06 0.97 -33.16
CA TRP A 56 -17.07 2.39 -32.89
C TRP A 56 -17.45 2.68 -31.45
N LYS A 57 -16.82 3.70 -30.84
CA LYS A 57 -17.32 4.34 -29.65
C LYS A 57 -18.44 5.29 -30.01
N ALA A 58 -19.57 5.22 -29.32
CA ALA A 58 -20.69 6.12 -29.47
C ALA A 58 -21.04 6.80 -28.14
N THR A 59 -21.67 7.97 -28.23
CA THR A 59 -22.19 8.68 -27.06
C THR A 59 -23.66 9.00 -27.26
N PHE A 60 -24.43 9.06 -26.16
CA PHE A 60 -25.85 9.38 -26.17
C PHE A 60 -26.27 10.09 -24.88
N ASP A 61 -27.43 10.75 -24.89
CA ASP A 61 -28.01 11.40 -23.72
C ASP A 61 -28.77 10.40 -22.84
N TYR A 62 -28.11 9.82 -21.88
CA TYR A 62 -28.67 8.84 -20.94
C TYR A 62 -29.60 9.46 -19.88
N LEU A 63 -29.65 10.80 -19.76
CA LEU A 63 -30.52 11.48 -18.80
C LEU A 63 -31.94 11.69 -19.36
N THR A 64 -32.06 11.70 -20.67
CA THR A 64 -33.29 12.02 -21.36
C THR A 64 -34.14 10.78 -21.68
N ILE A 65 -33.51 9.62 -21.87
CA ILE A 65 -34.15 8.37 -22.32
C ILE A 65 -33.89 7.24 -21.33
N ASP A 66 -34.71 6.18 -21.42
CA ASP A 66 -34.44 4.93 -20.70
C ASP A 66 -33.26 4.19 -21.37
N ASP A 67 -32.14 4.17 -20.69
CA ASP A 67 -30.88 3.59 -21.13
C ASP A 67 -30.98 2.08 -21.43
N ASN A 68 -31.72 1.30 -20.62
CA ASN A 68 -31.88 -0.14 -20.82
C ASN A 68 -32.71 -0.45 -22.03
N LEU A 69 -33.87 0.23 -22.19
CA LEU A 69 -34.70 0.06 -23.34
C LEU A 69 -34.03 0.53 -24.64
N PHE A 70 -33.22 1.58 -24.55
CA PHE A 70 -32.46 2.05 -25.70
C PHE A 70 -31.39 1.03 -26.13
N MET A 71 -30.68 0.45 -25.18
CA MET A 71 -29.71 -0.64 -25.44
C MET A 71 -30.39 -1.83 -26.13
N GLN A 72 -31.56 -2.24 -25.63
CA GLN A 72 -32.31 -3.33 -26.24
C GLN A 72 -32.71 -3.00 -27.70
N ALA A 73 -33.18 -1.80 -27.96
CA ALA A 73 -33.54 -1.38 -29.31
C ALA A 73 -32.36 -1.36 -30.29
N LEU A 74 -31.17 -1.00 -29.80
CA LEU A 74 -29.94 -1.07 -30.58
C LEU A 74 -29.53 -2.53 -30.88
N LEU A 75 -29.66 -3.43 -29.91
CA LEU A 75 -29.37 -4.86 -30.08
C LEU A 75 -30.32 -5.57 -31.04
N GLU A 76 -31.55 -5.07 -31.20
CA GLU A 76 -32.55 -5.60 -32.12
C GLU A 76 -32.38 -5.03 -33.55
N ASP A 77 -31.47 -4.06 -33.75
CA ASP A 77 -31.25 -3.47 -35.08
C ASP A 77 -30.46 -4.40 -35.99
N PRO A 78 -30.94 -4.80 -37.17
CA PRO A 78 -30.22 -5.71 -38.05
C PRO A 78 -28.91 -5.18 -38.61
N GLN A 79 -28.62 -3.88 -38.48
CA GLN A 79 -27.36 -3.29 -38.91
C GLN A 79 -26.31 -3.31 -37.79
N ILE A 80 -26.71 -3.64 -36.57
CA ILE A 80 -25.82 -3.73 -35.39
C ILE A 80 -25.60 -5.20 -35.07
N VAL A 81 -24.33 -5.62 -35.01
CA VAL A 81 -23.94 -6.96 -34.58
C VAL A 81 -23.99 -7.07 -33.07
N VAL A 82 -23.38 -6.06 -32.39
CA VAL A 82 -23.30 -5.96 -30.94
C VAL A 82 -23.38 -4.49 -30.52
N ALA A 83 -24.16 -4.24 -29.48
CA ALA A 83 -24.12 -3.00 -28.72
C ALA A 83 -23.78 -3.35 -27.28
N GLN A 84 -22.82 -2.68 -26.68
CA GLN A 84 -22.46 -2.86 -25.27
C GLN A 84 -22.11 -1.53 -24.62
N ARG A 85 -22.20 -1.51 -23.28
CA ARG A 85 -21.75 -0.38 -22.47
C ARG A 85 -20.23 -0.32 -22.48
N ASN A 86 -19.67 0.88 -22.33
CA ASN A 86 -18.24 1.07 -22.16
C ASN A 86 -17.89 0.86 -20.68
N HIS A 87 -17.56 -0.39 -20.34
CA HIS A 87 -17.24 -0.77 -18.96
C HIS A 87 -15.87 -0.23 -18.53
N PHE A 88 -15.76 0.15 -17.27
CA PHE A 88 -14.46 0.38 -16.64
C PHE A 88 -13.72 -0.95 -16.55
N LEU A 89 -12.48 -0.93 -16.99
CA LEU A 89 -11.60 -2.07 -16.77
C LEU A 89 -10.92 -1.85 -15.42
N LYS A 90 -11.20 -2.72 -14.48
CA LYS A 90 -10.42 -2.81 -13.25
C LYS A 90 -9.23 -3.73 -13.49
N ARG A 91 -8.05 -3.35 -12.99
CA ARG A 91 -6.96 -4.32 -12.82
C ARG A 91 -7.48 -5.41 -11.88
N ARG A 92 -6.95 -6.63 -12.01
CA ARG A 92 -7.19 -7.65 -10.98
C ARG A 92 -6.57 -7.12 -9.70
N SER A 93 -7.39 -6.76 -8.74
CA SER A 93 -6.96 -6.47 -7.39
C SER A 93 -6.56 -7.77 -6.70
N ILE A 94 -5.51 -7.71 -5.91
CA ILE A 94 -5.20 -8.76 -4.94
C ILE A 94 -5.85 -8.28 -3.65
N GLU A 95 -7.03 -8.81 -3.35
CA GLU A 95 -7.69 -8.57 -2.07
C GLU A 95 -7.16 -9.60 -1.06
N PRO A 96 -6.58 -9.17 0.06
CA PRO A 96 -6.09 -10.08 1.09
C PRO A 96 -7.25 -10.81 1.78
N ASN A 97 -6.95 -12.01 2.33
CA ASN A 97 -7.95 -12.82 3.03
C ASN A 97 -8.00 -12.59 4.54
N ASP A 98 -7.33 -11.55 5.01
CA ASP A 98 -7.16 -11.21 6.42
C ASP A 98 -8.48 -10.68 6.99
N PRO A 99 -9.00 -11.22 8.10
CA PRO A 99 -10.39 -11.01 8.53
C PRO A 99 -10.72 -9.57 8.93
N LEU A 100 -9.75 -8.77 9.36
CA LEU A 100 -9.94 -7.36 9.73
C LEU A 100 -9.60 -6.39 8.58
N PHE A 101 -9.26 -6.89 7.39
CA PHE A 101 -8.94 -6.06 6.22
C PHE A 101 -10.08 -5.10 5.86
N SER A 102 -11.33 -5.54 5.98
CA SER A 102 -12.49 -4.68 5.67
C SER A 102 -12.59 -3.42 6.56
N ASP A 103 -11.92 -3.41 7.70
CA ASP A 103 -11.89 -2.26 8.61
C ASP A 103 -10.75 -1.28 8.27
N GLN A 104 -9.82 -1.67 7.41
CA GLN A 104 -8.66 -0.89 6.98
C GLN A 104 -8.98 -0.01 5.77
N TRP A 105 -9.93 0.90 5.92
CA TRP A 105 -10.40 1.80 4.86
C TRP A 105 -9.30 2.65 4.21
N GLN A 106 -8.18 2.86 4.89
CA GLN A 106 -7.04 3.61 4.36
C GLN A 106 -6.35 2.90 3.20
N TRP A 107 -6.51 1.59 3.07
CA TRP A 107 -5.99 0.82 1.96
C TRP A 107 -6.93 0.82 0.75
N ILE A 108 -8.24 0.69 1.01
CA ILE A 108 -9.30 0.71 -0.01
C ILE A 108 -10.52 1.41 0.58
N ASN A 109 -10.87 2.59 0.09
CA ASN A 109 -12.03 3.36 0.52
C ASN A 109 -13.13 3.34 -0.53
N MET A 110 -14.13 2.50 -0.34
CA MET A 110 -15.30 2.41 -1.23
C MET A 110 -16.33 3.54 -1.01
N GLY A 111 -16.01 4.54 -0.20
CA GLY A 111 -16.90 5.66 0.14
C GLY A 111 -17.58 5.53 1.50
N GLU A 112 -17.22 4.55 2.29
CA GLU A 112 -17.77 4.32 3.65
C GLU A 112 -17.19 5.32 4.66
N ARG A 113 -16.02 5.85 4.38
CA ARG A 113 -15.30 6.83 5.21
C ARG A 113 -15.02 8.11 4.41
N GLY A 114 -16.07 8.76 3.92
CA GLY A 114 -15.96 10.03 3.18
C GLY A 114 -16.04 9.87 1.67
N ILE A 115 -15.13 10.51 0.91
CA ILE A 115 -15.13 10.45 -0.55
C ILE A 115 -14.57 9.10 -0.98
N ALA A 116 -15.28 8.36 -1.82
CA ALA A 116 -14.78 7.12 -2.41
C ALA A 116 -13.47 7.37 -3.17
N ASP A 117 -12.53 6.43 -3.07
CA ASP A 117 -11.23 6.53 -3.73
C ASP A 117 -10.27 7.58 -3.07
N ALA A 118 -10.62 8.04 -1.87
CA ALA A 118 -9.72 8.87 -1.04
C ALA A 118 -8.99 7.95 -0.05
N ASP A 119 -8.00 7.24 -0.54
CA ASP A 119 -7.13 6.28 0.16
C ASP A 119 -5.70 6.34 -0.39
N VAL A 120 -4.88 5.33 -0.16
CA VAL A 120 -3.48 5.29 -0.60
C VAL A 120 -3.25 4.39 -1.83
N ASP A 121 -4.30 3.98 -2.54
CA ASP A 121 -4.23 3.11 -3.73
C ASP A 121 -3.45 1.79 -3.48
N ALA A 122 -3.60 1.21 -2.28
CA ALA A 122 -2.85 0.02 -1.89
C ALA A 122 -3.16 -1.19 -2.79
N GLU A 123 -4.42 -1.33 -3.24
CA GLU A 123 -4.86 -2.39 -4.14
C GLU A 123 -4.08 -2.37 -5.46
N GLU A 124 -3.90 -1.18 -6.03
CA GLU A 124 -3.11 -0.99 -7.25
C GLU A 124 -1.63 -1.31 -7.00
N ALA A 125 -1.07 -0.85 -5.88
CA ALA A 125 0.31 -1.12 -5.49
C ALA A 125 0.55 -2.62 -5.32
N TRP A 126 -0.33 -3.33 -4.61
CA TRP A 126 -0.21 -4.78 -4.40
C TRP A 126 -0.34 -5.59 -5.70
N SER A 127 -1.04 -5.07 -6.70
CA SER A 127 -1.06 -5.69 -8.03
C SER A 127 0.32 -5.72 -8.71
N LEU A 128 1.26 -4.92 -8.24
CA LEU A 128 2.64 -4.81 -8.73
C LEU A 128 3.62 -5.53 -7.80
N ALA A 129 3.53 -5.30 -6.49
CA ALA A 129 4.40 -5.90 -5.49
C ALA A 129 3.78 -5.82 -4.09
N THR A 130 4.07 -6.81 -3.25
CA THR A 130 3.66 -6.91 -1.85
C THR A 130 4.85 -6.87 -0.89
N GLY A 131 6.01 -6.39 -1.33
CA GLY A 131 7.25 -6.43 -0.58
C GLY A 131 8.04 -7.74 -0.80
N GLY A 132 8.90 -8.09 0.14
CA GLY A 132 9.69 -9.33 0.14
C GLY A 132 11.14 -9.13 -0.25
N VAL A 133 11.52 -9.60 -1.42
CA VAL A 133 12.91 -9.51 -1.91
C VAL A 133 13.02 -8.64 -3.15
N THR A 134 14.17 -8.00 -3.31
CA THR A 134 14.48 -7.26 -4.54
C THR A 134 14.68 -8.22 -5.72
N ARG A 135 14.77 -7.66 -6.92
CA ARG A 135 15.10 -8.45 -8.11
C ARG A 135 16.49 -9.10 -8.03
N LEU A 136 17.38 -8.57 -7.19
CA LEU A 136 18.73 -9.10 -6.97
C LEU A 136 18.79 -10.16 -5.88
N GLY A 137 17.70 -10.36 -5.14
CA GLY A 137 17.58 -11.33 -4.06
C GLY A 137 17.74 -10.75 -2.66
N ASP A 138 17.94 -9.43 -2.54
CA ASP A 138 18.09 -8.79 -1.22
C ASP A 138 16.74 -8.80 -0.47
N THR A 139 16.74 -9.24 0.78
CA THR A 139 15.55 -9.18 1.64
C THR A 139 15.30 -7.75 2.10
N ILE A 140 14.16 -7.19 1.75
CA ILE A 140 13.77 -5.81 2.10
C ILE A 140 13.50 -5.73 3.61
N VAL A 141 14.18 -4.79 4.26
CA VAL A 141 14.00 -4.50 5.69
C VAL A 141 13.52 -3.07 5.86
N VAL A 142 12.50 -2.87 6.71
CA VAL A 142 12.07 -1.56 7.22
C VAL A 142 12.37 -1.50 8.70
N ALA A 143 13.14 -0.49 9.11
CA ALA A 143 13.40 -0.23 10.52
C ALA A 143 12.29 0.63 11.11
N VAL A 144 11.84 0.28 12.32
CA VAL A 144 10.84 1.05 13.07
C VAL A 144 11.43 1.41 14.42
N ILE A 145 11.60 2.70 14.65
CA ILE A 145 12.05 3.26 15.93
C ILE A 145 10.81 3.56 16.76
N ASP A 146 10.55 2.77 17.80
CA ASP A 146 9.32 2.84 18.60
C ASP A 146 9.49 2.18 20.00
N VAL A 147 8.45 2.23 20.81
CA VAL A 147 8.41 1.82 22.24
C VAL A 147 8.32 0.30 22.46
N GLY A 148 8.96 -0.47 21.63
CA GLY A 148 8.98 -1.93 21.71
C GLY A 148 7.85 -2.61 20.96
N VAL A 149 8.02 -3.90 20.73
CA VAL A 149 7.11 -4.71 19.90
C VAL A 149 6.85 -6.07 20.54
N ASP A 150 5.62 -6.55 20.45
CA ASP A 150 5.29 -7.97 20.62
C ASP A 150 5.74 -8.73 19.36
N TYR A 151 7.02 -9.08 19.30
CA TYR A 151 7.61 -9.80 18.18
C TYR A 151 7.12 -11.25 18.04
N MET A 152 6.35 -11.74 19.04
CA MET A 152 5.69 -13.04 18.99
C MET A 152 4.24 -12.96 18.52
N HIS A 153 3.74 -11.77 18.24
CA HIS A 153 2.39 -11.56 17.72
C HIS A 153 2.16 -12.39 16.46
N GLU A 154 1.06 -13.16 16.41
CA GLU A 154 0.80 -14.15 15.36
C GLU A 154 0.75 -13.56 13.94
N ASP A 155 0.45 -12.26 13.82
CA ASP A 155 0.36 -11.54 12.57
C ASP A 155 1.64 -10.77 12.20
N LEU A 156 2.67 -10.81 13.06
CA LEU A 156 3.96 -10.12 12.86
C LEU A 156 5.15 -11.05 12.83
N ALA A 157 5.11 -12.15 13.56
CA ALA A 157 6.27 -13.00 13.88
C ALA A 157 7.06 -13.43 12.63
N ASP A 158 6.37 -13.78 11.55
CA ASP A 158 7.00 -14.20 10.30
C ASP A 158 7.69 -13.05 9.56
N ASN A 159 7.31 -11.81 9.85
CA ASN A 159 7.88 -10.59 9.26
C ASN A 159 8.91 -9.88 10.16
N ILE A 160 9.09 -10.32 11.41
CA ILE A 160 10.16 -9.77 12.25
C ILE A 160 11.52 -10.10 11.60
N TRP A 161 12.38 -9.09 11.52
CA TRP A 161 13.75 -9.27 11.09
C TRP A 161 14.55 -10.08 12.12
N VAL A 162 15.40 -10.94 11.63
CA VAL A 162 16.30 -11.75 12.48
C VAL A 162 17.73 -11.61 11.97
N ASN A 163 18.63 -11.21 12.84
CA ASN A 163 20.08 -11.28 12.60
C ASN A 163 20.54 -12.73 12.72
N HIS A 164 20.70 -13.40 11.59
CA HIS A 164 21.13 -14.80 11.55
C HIS A 164 22.64 -14.98 11.79
N ALA A 165 23.40 -13.91 11.87
CA ALA A 165 24.82 -13.95 12.18
C ALA A 165 25.07 -13.97 13.70
N GLU A 166 24.05 -13.68 14.52
CA GLU A 166 24.08 -13.74 15.98
C GLU A 166 23.61 -15.11 16.53
N ILE A 167 24.23 -15.56 17.61
CA ILE A 167 23.83 -16.75 18.38
C ILE A 167 23.08 -16.28 19.64
N PRO A 168 21.75 -16.42 19.71
CA PRO A 168 20.95 -15.81 20.75
C PRO A 168 21.41 -16.15 22.19
N GLY A 169 21.58 -15.14 23.03
CA GLY A 169 21.82 -15.26 24.46
C GLY A 169 23.18 -15.77 24.86
N ASN A 170 24.19 -15.74 23.98
CA ASN A 170 25.55 -16.16 24.27
C ASN A 170 26.42 -15.01 24.87
N ARG A 171 25.95 -13.75 24.80
CA ARG A 171 26.61 -12.53 25.25
C ARG A 171 27.90 -12.23 24.49
N ILE A 172 27.93 -12.60 23.24
CA ILE A 172 29.02 -12.34 22.32
C ILE A 172 28.43 -11.60 21.13
N ASP A 173 29.12 -10.62 20.62
CA ASP A 173 28.87 -10.00 19.34
C ASP A 173 29.49 -10.91 18.26
N ASP A 174 28.69 -11.87 17.73
CA ASP A 174 29.22 -12.93 16.86
C ASP A 174 29.48 -12.40 15.44
N ASP A 175 28.81 -11.33 15.02
CA ASP A 175 29.01 -10.74 13.71
C ASP A 175 29.95 -9.53 13.71
N GLU A 176 30.44 -9.14 14.89
CA GLU A 176 31.40 -8.05 15.12
C GLU A 176 30.84 -6.69 14.64
N ASN A 177 29.50 -6.49 14.79
CA ASN A 177 28.81 -5.26 14.40
C ASN A 177 28.81 -4.17 15.49
N GLY A 178 29.25 -4.51 16.71
CA GLY A 178 29.29 -3.64 17.89
C GLY A 178 28.05 -3.76 18.80
N TYR A 179 27.11 -4.68 18.49
CA TYR A 179 25.85 -4.87 19.20
C TYR A 179 25.68 -6.34 19.61
N VAL A 180 25.86 -6.61 20.90
CA VAL A 180 25.86 -7.97 21.47
C VAL A 180 24.44 -8.58 21.42
N ASP A 181 24.32 -9.76 20.84
CA ASP A 181 23.05 -10.51 20.75
C ASP A 181 21.89 -9.74 20.05
N ASP A 182 22.13 -8.84 19.12
CA ASP A 182 21.09 -8.02 18.45
C ASP A 182 20.21 -8.82 17.47
N VAL A 183 19.65 -9.92 17.99
CA VAL A 183 18.97 -10.95 17.19
C VAL A 183 17.72 -10.45 16.45
N ARG A 184 16.96 -9.53 17.04
CA ARG A 184 15.67 -9.03 16.44
C ARG A 184 15.58 -7.52 16.37
N GLY A 185 16.65 -6.82 16.67
CA GLY A 185 16.73 -5.38 16.78
C GLY A 185 17.52 -4.97 18.02
N TRP A 186 17.41 -3.71 18.42
CA TRP A 186 18.26 -3.14 19.45
C TRP A 186 17.50 -2.19 20.37
N ASN A 187 17.77 -2.26 21.66
CA ASN A 187 17.31 -1.32 22.67
C ASN A 187 18.42 -0.32 22.97
N VAL A 188 18.25 0.92 22.49
CA VAL A 188 19.29 1.96 22.62
C VAL A 188 19.48 2.49 24.03
N LEU A 189 18.49 2.27 24.91
CA LEU A 189 18.54 2.75 26.30
C LEU A 189 19.24 1.76 27.23
N LEU A 190 18.97 0.47 27.02
CA LEU A 190 19.53 -0.61 27.83
C LEU A 190 20.78 -1.21 27.20
N GLU A 191 21.12 -0.79 25.98
CA GLU A 191 22.25 -1.31 25.19
C GLU A 191 22.23 -2.84 25.13
N ASN A 192 21.07 -3.41 24.75
CA ASN A 192 20.85 -4.86 24.66
C ASN A 192 19.76 -5.20 23.63
N ASP A 193 19.44 -6.49 23.51
CA ASP A 193 18.45 -7.05 22.58
C ASP A 193 17.00 -7.07 23.11
N ASP A 194 16.71 -6.47 24.26
CA ASP A 194 15.35 -6.44 24.82
C ASP A 194 14.50 -5.36 24.12
N ILE A 195 13.81 -5.77 23.11
CA ILE A 195 12.87 -4.94 22.33
C ILE A 195 11.40 -5.16 22.73
N THR A 196 11.15 -5.85 23.85
CA THR A 196 9.79 -6.10 24.34
C THR A 196 9.10 -4.82 24.79
N PRO A 197 7.77 -4.74 24.67
CA PRO A 197 7.03 -3.54 25.07
C PRO A 197 7.18 -3.23 26.56
N GLU A 198 7.44 -1.97 26.87
CA GLU A 198 7.36 -1.52 28.27
C GLU A 198 5.95 -1.73 28.84
N LEU A 199 5.87 -1.87 30.16
CA LEU A 199 4.59 -1.97 30.85
C LEU A 199 4.19 -0.62 31.45
N PHE A 200 2.99 -0.17 31.14
CA PHE A 200 2.35 0.93 31.84
C PHE A 200 2.08 0.58 33.32
N ALA A 201 1.80 1.59 34.14
CA ALA A 201 1.34 1.40 35.51
C ALA A 201 0.13 0.45 35.54
N GLY A 202 0.24 -0.65 36.28
CA GLY A 202 -0.77 -1.72 36.31
C GLY A 202 -0.43 -2.93 35.43
N GLY A 203 0.72 -2.95 34.76
CA GLY A 203 1.20 -4.11 34.01
C GLY A 203 0.57 -4.27 32.63
N VAL A 204 0.05 -3.21 32.06
CA VAL A 204 -0.49 -3.20 30.69
C VAL A 204 0.64 -2.89 29.72
N PRO A 205 0.90 -3.73 28.68
CA PRO A 205 1.92 -3.44 27.70
C PRO A 205 1.62 -2.18 26.89
N GLN A 206 2.66 -1.44 26.50
CA GLN A 206 2.55 -0.43 25.47
C GLN A 206 2.35 -1.11 24.10
N THR A 207 1.32 -0.74 23.37
CA THR A 207 0.97 -1.40 22.11
C THR A 207 1.42 -0.62 20.86
N HIS A 208 1.81 0.64 21.03
CA HIS A 208 2.05 1.55 19.92
C HIS A 208 3.08 1.01 18.91
N GLY A 209 4.24 0.54 19.36
CA GLY A 209 5.23 -0.03 18.44
C GLY A 209 4.72 -1.28 17.69
N THR A 210 3.94 -2.15 18.38
CA THR A 210 3.30 -3.31 17.75
C THR A 210 2.28 -2.88 16.68
N GLU A 211 1.49 -1.84 16.96
CA GLU A 211 0.50 -1.29 16.02
C GLU A 211 1.19 -0.68 14.80
N ILE A 212 2.27 0.10 14.99
CA ILE A 212 3.03 0.70 13.89
C ILE A 212 3.68 -0.39 13.02
N LEU A 213 4.31 -1.41 13.64
CA LEU A 213 4.86 -2.54 12.88
C LEU A 213 3.76 -3.24 12.09
N GLY A 214 2.56 -3.39 12.66
CA GLY A 214 1.39 -3.95 11.98
C GLY A 214 0.99 -3.16 10.74
N MET A 215 0.93 -1.85 10.85
CA MET A 215 0.63 -0.97 9.71
C MET A 215 1.67 -1.06 8.59
N VAL A 216 2.95 -1.18 8.95
CA VAL A 216 4.05 -1.29 7.98
C VAL A 216 4.08 -2.66 7.33
N GLY A 217 3.91 -3.74 8.10
CA GLY A 217 4.19 -5.07 7.60
C GLY A 217 3.58 -6.23 8.40
N ALA A 218 2.32 -6.13 8.88
CA ALA A 218 1.57 -7.33 9.25
C ALA A 218 1.54 -8.27 8.05
N VAL A 219 1.63 -9.58 8.31
CA VAL A 219 1.73 -10.60 7.27
C VAL A 219 0.44 -10.65 6.46
N GLY A 220 0.48 -10.22 5.20
CA GLY A 220 -0.72 -10.19 4.38
C GLY A 220 -1.10 -11.54 3.81
N ASN A 221 -2.41 -11.75 3.64
CA ASN A 221 -3.00 -12.95 3.03
C ASN A 221 -2.70 -14.24 3.81
N ASN A 222 -2.59 -14.15 5.13
CA ASN A 222 -2.35 -15.28 6.03
C ASN A 222 -3.64 -15.76 6.75
N GLY A 223 -4.76 -15.05 6.56
CA GLY A 223 -6.06 -15.35 7.21
C GLY A 223 -6.12 -14.97 8.69
N ILE A 224 -5.22 -14.10 9.15
CA ILE A 224 -5.11 -13.64 10.53
C ILE A 224 -5.15 -12.10 10.55
N GLY A 225 -5.79 -11.49 11.54
CA GLY A 225 -5.71 -10.07 11.89
C GLY A 225 -5.88 -9.08 10.75
N LEU A 226 -4.87 -8.25 10.56
CA LEU A 226 -4.77 -7.13 9.64
C LEU A 226 -3.83 -7.45 8.47
N VAL A 227 -3.76 -6.54 7.52
CA VAL A 227 -2.71 -6.56 6.49
C VAL A 227 -1.85 -5.31 6.58
N GLY A 228 -0.54 -5.47 6.57
CA GLY A 228 0.41 -4.36 6.43
C GLY A 228 0.45 -3.83 5.00
N ILE A 229 0.91 -2.60 4.81
CA ILE A 229 1.09 -2.05 3.45
C ILE A 229 2.10 -2.90 2.64
N ASN A 230 3.04 -3.56 3.30
CA ASN A 230 3.99 -4.52 2.73
C ASN A 230 3.80 -5.88 3.38
N TRP A 231 3.26 -6.85 2.67
CA TRP A 231 2.88 -8.15 3.22
C TRP A 231 4.04 -9.05 3.63
N ASN A 232 5.20 -8.86 3.03
CA ASN A 232 6.36 -9.77 3.15
C ASN A 232 7.66 -9.06 3.54
N VAL A 233 7.61 -7.81 3.95
CA VAL A 233 8.78 -7.04 4.37
C VAL A 233 9.31 -7.58 5.70
N LYS A 234 10.62 -7.44 5.97
CA LYS A 234 11.16 -7.70 7.30
C LYS A 234 11.17 -6.43 8.13
N LEU A 235 10.76 -6.55 9.39
CA LEU A 235 10.56 -5.46 10.34
C LEU A 235 11.65 -5.51 11.40
N MET A 236 12.53 -4.51 11.41
CA MET A 236 13.58 -4.34 12.43
C MET A 236 13.08 -3.33 13.45
N ASN A 237 12.88 -3.74 14.70
CA ASN A 237 12.54 -2.81 15.77
C ASN A 237 13.80 -2.22 16.40
N VAL A 238 13.83 -0.89 16.55
CA VAL A 238 14.81 -0.18 17.36
C VAL A 238 14.06 0.48 18.51
N PHE A 239 14.26 -0.10 19.70
CA PHE A 239 13.51 0.30 20.88
C PHE A 239 14.04 1.61 21.48
N PHE A 240 13.12 2.52 21.77
CA PHE A 240 13.32 3.66 22.65
C PHE A 240 12.11 3.81 23.61
N ASN A 241 12.20 4.68 24.61
CA ASN A 241 11.05 5.03 25.45
C ASN A 241 10.61 6.49 25.23
N THR A 242 9.58 6.91 25.97
CA THR A 242 8.99 8.25 25.81
C THR A 242 9.79 9.38 26.45
N ASP A 243 10.82 9.09 27.28
CA ASP A 243 11.72 10.06 27.89
C ASP A 243 12.99 10.27 27.05
N LEU A 244 12.76 10.60 25.78
CA LEU A 244 13.80 10.70 24.75
C LEU A 244 14.68 11.94 24.88
N ASN A 245 15.90 11.77 24.41
CA ASN A 245 16.77 12.88 24.05
C ASN A 245 17.41 12.66 22.67
N GLU A 246 18.01 13.69 22.13
CA GLU A 246 18.61 13.68 20.80
C GLU A 246 19.71 12.61 20.66
N ALA A 247 20.47 12.33 21.73
CA ALA A 247 21.53 11.32 21.69
C ALA A 247 20.97 9.91 21.49
N ASP A 248 19.84 9.58 22.10
CA ASP A 248 19.15 8.30 21.92
C ASP A 248 18.65 8.14 20.49
N MET A 249 18.14 9.22 19.87
CA MET A 249 17.75 9.23 18.47
C MET A 249 18.94 9.01 17.52
N ILE A 250 20.03 9.69 17.78
CA ILE A 250 21.28 9.52 17.01
C ILE A 250 21.79 8.08 17.15
N ALA A 251 21.71 7.48 18.35
CA ALA A 251 22.08 6.09 18.57
C ALA A 251 21.16 5.10 17.82
N ALA A 252 19.85 5.34 17.83
CA ALA A 252 18.87 4.51 17.10
C ALA A 252 19.13 4.50 15.59
N TYR A 253 19.32 5.67 15.00
CA TYR A 253 19.66 5.78 13.59
C TYR A 253 21.08 5.27 13.29
N GLY A 254 22.01 5.40 14.26
CA GLY A 254 23.35 4.84 14.18
C GLY A 254 23.35 3.32 14.04
N TYR A 255 22.49 2.63 14.80
CA TYR A 255 22.27 1.19 14.67
C TYR A 255 21.77 0.82 13.27
N ILE A 256 20.74 1.51 12.78
CA ILE A 256 20.17 1.26 11.44
C ILE A 256 21.23 1.46 10.35
N LEU A 257 22.01 2.52 10.48
CA LEU A 257 23.08 2.84 9.54
C LEU A 257 24.17 1.75 9.54
N ALA A 258 24.59 1.29 10.73
CA ALA A 258 25.59 0.22 10.87
C ALA A 258 25.11 -1.07 10.19
N GLN A 259 23.87 -1.51 10.44
CA GLN A 259 23.30 -2.70 9.83
C GLN A 259 23.32 -2.63 8.29
N ARG A 260 22.98 -1.47 7.74
CA ARG A 260 23.00 -1.29 6.28
C ARG A 260 24.41 -1.21 5.71
N GLN A 261 25.34 -0.57 6.40
CA GLN A 261 26.74 -0.49 5.96
C GLN A 261 27.39 -1.87 5.93
N ILE A 262 27.23 -2.65 7.01
CA ILE A 262 27.73 -4.02 7.09
C ILE A 262 27.13 -4.89 5.98
N TYR A 263 25.83 -4.76 5.70
CA TYR A 263 25.20 -5.44 4.59
C TYR A 263 25.88 -5.13 3.25
N ASN A 264 26.16 -3.85 2.98
CA ASN A 264 26.81 -3.43 1.75
C ASN A 264 28.28 -3.90 1.68
N GLU A 265 29.03 -3.86 2.79
CA GLU A 265 30.44 -4.27 2.87
C GLU A 265 30.62 -5.78 2.74
N THR A 266 29.66 -6.56 3.25
CA THR A 266 29.71 -8.03 3.22
C THR A 266 28.94 -8.63 2.04
N ASN A 267 28.41 -7.81 1.12
CA ASN A 267 27.55 -8.23 0.03
C ASN A 267 26.34 -9.08 0.49
N GLY A 268 25.75 -8.73 1.64
CA GLY A 268 24.57 -9.36 2.19
C GLY A 268 24.83 -10.58 3.09
N GLU A 269 26.09 -10.90 3.41
CA GLU A 269 26.39 -12.01 4.32
C GLU A 269 26.08 -11.68 5.79
N LYS A 270 26.17 -10.40 6.18
CA LYS A 270 25.86 -9.87 7.51
C LYS A 270 25.03 -8.59 7.40
N GLY A 271 24.44 -8.14 8.49
CA GLY A 271 23.66 -6.92 8.56
C GLY A 271 22.31 -7.03 7.91
N ALA A 272 21.73 -5.90 7.48
CA ALA A 272 20.38 -5.82 6.94
C ALA A 272 20.25 -4.87 5.76
N PHE A 273 19.52 -5.28 4.71
CA PHE A 273 19.16 -4.42 3.58
C PHE A 273 18.04 -3.47 3.98
N VAL A 274 18.32 -2.56 4.91
CA VAL A 274 17.36 -1.55 5.35
C VAL A 274 17.14 -0.55 4.21
N VAL A 275 15.91 -0.37 3.77
CA VAL A 275 15.53 0.55 2.69
C VAL A 275 14.78 1.78 3.18
N ALA A 276 14.13 1.66 4.34
CA ALA A 276 13.39 2.76 4.96
C ALA A 276 13.44 2.65 6.48
N SER A 277 13.29 3.79 7.14
CA SER A 277 13.06 3.88 8.59
C SER A 277 11.79 4.68 8.88
N ASN A 278 11.03 4.27 9.90
CA ASN A 278 9.89 4.99 10.44
C ASN A 278 10.19 5.42 11.88
N LEU A 279 9.94 6.68 12.19
CA LEU A 279 9.93 7.22 13.53
C LEU A 279 8.58 7.91 13.78
N SER A 280 7.77 7.35 14.68
CA SER A 280 6.47 7.93 15.04
C SER A 280 6.60 8.95 16.18
N TYR A 281 7.59 9.81 16.07
CA TYR A 281 7.90 10.86 17.03
C TYR A 281 8.48 12.09 16.31
N GLY A 282 8.21 13.28 16.82
CA GLY A 282 8.76 14.54 16.34
C GLY A 282 8.84 15.55 17.47
N ASP A 283 9.65 16.57 17.29
CA ASP A 283 9.77 17.71 18.19
C ASP A 283 9.52 19.00 17.40
N GLU A 284 8.45 19.73 17.77
CA GLU A 284 8.05 20.97 17.08
C GLU A 284 8.96 22.16 17.43
N ASP A 285 9.75 22.06 18.51
CA ASP A 285 10.59 23.14 19.03
C ASP A 285 12.04 23.09 18.51
N LEU A 286 12.47 21.98 17.87
CA LEU A 286 13.82 21.83 17.33
C LEU A 286 13.90 22.22 15.85
N SER A 287 14.88 23.05 15.52
CA SER A 287 15.22 23.38 14.13
C SER A 287 16.46 22.58 13.66
N PRO A 288 16.65 22.38 12.35
CA PRO A 288 17.86 21.76 11.81
C PRO A 288 19.15 22.46 12.21
N GLU A 289 19.11 23.78 12.46
CA GLU A 289 20.24 24.57 12.92
C GLU A 289 20.64 24.23 14.37
N ASP A 290 19.67 23.81 15.19
CA ASP A 290 19.91 23.41 16.58
C ASP A 290 20.46 21.99 16.69
N SER A 291 20.15 21.12 15.70
CA SER A 291 20.47 19.69 15.69
C SER A 291 21.33 19.27 14.48
N PRO A 292 22.47 19.89 14.21
CA PRO A 292 23.27 19.63 13.02
C PRO A 292 23.84 18.20 12.96
N ILE A 293 24.09 17.56 14.11
CA ILE A 293 24.57 16.17 14.16
C ILE A 293 23.46 15.20 13.76
N TRP A 294 22.25 15.40 14.25
CA TRP A 294 21.09 14.60 13.86
C TRP A 294 20.81 14.71 12.35
N CYS A 295 20.86 15.92 11.82
CA CYS A 295 20.77 16.16 10.37
C CYS A 295 21.84 15.39 9.59
N ALA A 296 23.08 15.37 10.07
CA ALA A 296 24.18 14.64 9.42
C ALA A 296 23.96 13.10 9.43
N VAL A 297 23.24 12.58 10.43
CA VAL A 297 22.83 11.17 10.46
C VAL A 297 21.82 10.88 9.36
N TYR A 298 20.80 11.74 9.16
CA TYR A 298 19.88 11.60 8.04
C TYR A 298 20.57 11.65 6.67
N ASP A 299 21.52 12.56 6.49
CA ASP A 299 22.34 12.61 5.28
C ASP A 299 23.11 11.30 5.06
N SER A 300 23.64 10.71 6.12
CA SER A 300 24.37 9.43 6.06
C SER A 300 23.44 8.27 5.69
N LEU A 301 22.24 8.22 6.26
CA LEU A 301 21.20 7.23 5.89
C LEU A 301 20.83 7.37 4.41
N GLY A 302 20.59 8.62 3.94
CA GLY A 302 20.28 8.90 2.54
C GLY A 302 21.40 8.47 1.59
N GLN A 303 22.68 8.63 1.96
CA GLN A 303 23.82 8.15 1.18
C GLN A 303 23.86 6.62 1.06
N GLN A 304 23.31 5.89 2.03
CA GLN A 304 23.15 4.43 1.99
C GLN A 304 21.85 4.02 1.27
N GLY A 305 21.04 4.95 0.78
CA GLY A 305 19.78 4.69 0.11
C GLY A 305 18.64 4.32 1.06
N ILE A 306 18.68 4.77 2.31
CA ILE A 306 17.61 4.61 3.30
C ILE A 306 16.73 5.86 3.27
N ILE A 307 15.42 5.67 3.14
CA ILE A 307 14.42 6.73 3.22
C ILE A 307 13.95 6.83 4.67
N SER A 308 14.13 7.99 5.30
CA SER A 308 13.64 8.23 6.66
C SER A 308 12.27 8.94 6.62
N CYS A 309 11.29 8.35 7.31
CA CYS A 309 9.95 8.89 7.51
C CYS A 309 9.76 9.21 8.99
N THR A 310 9.29 10.42 9.30
CA THR A 310 9.02 10.85 10.68
C THR A 310 7.61 11.43 10.79
N ALA A 311 7.03 11.37 12.01
CA ALA A 311 5.83 12.13 12.32
C ALA A 311 6.15 13.65 12.32
N THR A 312 5.16 14.47 11.95
CA THR A 312 5.23 15.95 11.93
C THR A 312 4.19 16.55 12.86
#